data_45b0565553704314e67efb2c63f61ac1
#
_entry.id   45b0565553704314e67efb2c63f61ac1
#
_cell.length_a   1.000
_cell.length_b   1.000
_cell.length_c   1.000
_cell.angle_alpha   90.00
_cell.angle_beta   90.00
_cell.angle_gamma   90.00
#
_symmetry.space_group_name_H-M   'P 1'
#
loop_
_entity.id
_entity.type
_entity.pdbx_description
1 polymer ?
#
loop_
_entity_poly.entity_id
_entity_poly.type
_entity_poly.pdbx_seq_one_letter_code
_entity_poly.pdbx_strand_id
1 'polypeptide(L)'
;MYCPYCKHTDSRVVDSRTTDDGAAIRRRRQCTSCARRFTTVETTTISVIKRCGVTEPFDRSKIAAGVRKACQGRPVGEDDLAKLAQEVEELIRARGLAEINAHEVGLTILEPLSKLDAVAYLRFASVYQAFENLEDFEEAIARLREDRIAQ
;
A
#
# COMPACT_ATOMS: atom_id res chain seq x y z
N MET A 1 -13.99 -23.37 -2.36
CA MET A 1 -14.03 -22.29 -3.41
C MET A 1 -14.87 -22.79 -4.56
N TYR A 2 -15.86 -22.00 -4.99
CA TYR A 2 -16.77 -22.38 -6.07
C TYR A 2 -16.05 -22.52 -7.42
N CYS A 3 -16.44 -23.55 -8.18
CA CYS A 3 -15.98 -23.69 -9.55
C CYS A 3 -16.46 -22.51 -10.41
N PRO A 4 -15.59 -21.79 -11.16
CA PRO A 4 -16.01 -20.65 -11.97
C PRO A 4 -16.93 -21.06 -13.14
N TYR A 5 -16.94 -22.33 -13.53
CA TYR A 5 -17.69 -22.83 -14.68
C TYR A 5 -19.08 -23.39 -14.33
N CYS A 6 -19.18 -24.24 -13.30
CA CYS A 6 -20.44 -24.88 -12.93
C CYS A 6 -20.96 -24.50 -11.53
N LYS A 7 -20.25 -23.61 -10.81
CA LYS A 7 -20.60 -23.14 -9.46
C LYS A 7 -20.64 -24.25 -8.38
N HIS A 8 -20.15 -25.44 -8.68
CA HIS A 8 -20.03 -26.51 -7.68
C HIS A 8 -19.11 -26.04 -6.53
N THR A 9 -19.46 -26.43 -5.32
CA THR A 9 -18.82 -25.90 -4.08
C THR A 9 -17.44 -26.49 -3.83
N ASP A 10 -17.15 -27.71 -4.38
CA ASP A 10 -15.94 -28.44 -4.07
C ASP A 10 -14.97 -28.53 -5.27
N SER A 11 -13.69 -28.46 -4.96
CA SER A 11 -12.59 -28.62 -5.93
C SER A 11 -11.35 -29.14 -5.22
N ARG A 12 -10.60 -30.01 -5.88
CA ARG A 12 -9.33 -30.54 -5.38
C ARG A 12 -8.15 -29.75 -5.94
N VAL A 13 -7.11 -29.58 -5.14
CA VAL A 13 -5.84 -29.02 -5.58
C VAL A 13 -5.07 -30.12 -6.32
N VAL A 14 -4.65 -29.82 -7.55
CA VAL A 14 -3.89 -30.75 -8.40
C VAL A 14 -2.40 -30.43 -8.37
N ASP A 15 -2.05 -29.15 -8.29
CA ASP A 15 -0.68 -28.64 -8.24
C ASP A 15 -0.64 -27.34 -7.41
N SER A 16 0.48 -27.11 -6.72
CA SER A 16 0.69 -25.90 -5.91
C SER A 16 2.13 -25.45 -6.07
N ARG A 17 2.33 -24.19 -6.43
CA ARG A 17 3.64 -23.57 -6.60
C ARG A 17 3.68 -22.20 -5.97
N THR A 18 4.76 -21.90 -5.27
CA THR A 18 5.06 -20.54 -4.83
C THR A 18 5.48 -19.70 -6.03
N THR A 19 5.08 -18.43 -6.08
CA THR A 19 5.59 -17.47 -7.09
C THR A 19 7.07 -17.18 -6.85
N ASP A 20 7.78 -16.71 -7.89
CA ASP A 20 9.23 -16.52 -7.87
C ASP A 20 9.67 -15.51 -6.79
N ASP A 21 8.81 -14.57 -6.43
CA ASP A 21 9.01 -13.59 -5.36
C ASP A 21 8.63 -14.09 -3.95
N GLY A 22 8.08 -15.32 -3.85
CA GLY A 22 7.60 -15.89 -2.58
C GLY A 22 6.33 -15.25 -2.01
N ALA A 23 5.77 -14.23 -2.66
CA ALA A 23 4.66 -13.43 -2.14
C ALA A 23 3.28 -14.06 -2.34
N ALA A 24 3.17 -15.07 -3.21
CA ALA A 24 1.91 -15.74 -3.53
C ALA A 24 2.07 -17.24 -3.75
N ILE A 25 0.98 -17.96 -3.52
CA ILE A 25 0.87 -19.38 -3.86
C ILE A 25 -0.12 -19.53 -5.00
N ARG A 26 0.35 -20.06 -6.14
CA ARG A 26 -0.48 -20.39 -7.27
C ARG A 26 -0.91 -21.84 -7.17
N ARG A 27 -2.24 -22.10 -7.10
CA ARG A 27 -2.81 -23.45 -7.03
C ARG A 27 -3.62 -23.75 -8.27
N ARG A 28 -3.29 -24.87 -8.90
CA ARG A 28 -4.11 -25.43 -9.97
C ARG A 28 -5.14 -26.37 -9.36
N ARG A 29 -6.42 -26.06 -9.58
CA ARG A 29 -7.55 -26.80 -9.02
C ARG A 29 -8.32 -27.52 -10.11
N GLN A 30 -8.98 -28.63 -9.75
CA GLN A 30 -9.91 -29.36 -10.61
C GLN A 30 -11.24 -29.46 -9.88
N CYS A 31 -12.31 -29.09 -10.57
CA CYS A 31 -13.68 -29.27 -10.06
C CYS A 31 -14.01 -30.74 -9.96
N THR A 32 -14.62 -31.17 -8.86
CA THR A 32 -15.04 -32.56 -8.64
C THR A 32 -16.27 -32.92 -9.45
N SER A 33 -17.10 -31.96 -9.86
CA SER A 33 -18.31 -32.17 -10.65
C SER A 33 -18.06 -32.12 -12.15
N CYS A 34 -17.54 -30.98 -12.70
CA CYS A 34 -17.38 -30.81 -14.14
C CYS A 34 -15.99 -31.16 -14.66
N ALA A 35 -15.07 -31.61 -13.79
CA ALA A 35 -13.68 -31.97 -14.08
C ALA A 35 -12.81 -30.86 -14.73
N ARG A 36 -13.35 -29.66 -14.97
CA ARG A 36 -12.61 -28.55 -15.51
C ARG A 36 -11.56 -28.04 -14.52
N ARG A 37 -10.44 -27.57 -15.07
CA ARG A 37 -9.33 -27.04 -14.29
C ARG A 37 -9.36 -25.51 -14.30
N PHE A 38 -9.03 -24.92 -13.16
CA PHE A 38 -8.86 -23.47 -12.99
C PHE A 38 -7.71 -23.18 -12.03
N THR A 39 -7.19 -21.99 -12.10
CA THR A 39 -6.07 -21.55 -11.25
C THR A 39 -6.58 -20.54 -10.24
N THR A 40 -6.11 -20.66 -8.99
CA THR A 40 -6.29 -19.67 -7.93
C THR A 40 -4.95 -19.17 -7.48
N VAL A 41 -4.91 -17.91 -7.04
CA VAL A 41 -3.74 -17.30 -6.44
C VAL A 41 -4.11 -16.89 -5.03
N GLU A 42 -3.33 -17.35 -4.06
CA GLU A 42 -3.43 -16.93 -2.66
C GLU A 42 -2.28 -15.96 -2.38
N THR A 43 -2.62 -14.76 -1.94
CA THR A 43 -1.67 -13.73 -1.56
C THR A 43 -1.88 -13.33 -0.11
N THR A 44 -0.80 -12.96 0.58
CA THR A 44 -0.92 -12.31 1.89
C THR A 44 -1.42 -10.90 1.67
N THR A 45 -2.51 -10.53 2.32
CA THR A 45 -3.06 -9.18 2.30
C THR A 45 -2.84 -8.50 3.65
N ILE A 46 -2.47 -7.23 3.63
CA ILE A 46 -2.51 -6.38 4.83
C ILE A 46 -3.87 -5.72 4.86
N SER A 47 -4.50 -5.68 6.01
CA SER A 47 -5.78 -5.01 6.22
C SER A 47 -5.55 -3.59 6.75
N VAL A 48 -6.26 -2.61 6.18
CA VAL A 48 -6.22 -1.21 6.63
C VAL A 48 -7.52 -0.90 7.36
N ILE A 49 -7.42 -0.47 8.61
CA ILE A 49 -8.54 -0.05 9.45
C ILE A 49 -8.76 1.45 9.24
N LYS A 50 -9.93 1.80 8.70
CA LYS A 50 -10.35 3.20 8.51
C LYS A 50 -10.74 3.86 9.84
N ARG A 51 -10.80 5.20 9.86
CA ARG A 51 -11.28 5.97 11.03
C ARG A 51 -12.68 5.58 11.48
N CYS A 52 -13.53 5.12 10.57
CA CYS A 52 -14.88 4.61 10.88
C CYS A 52 -14.91 3.16 11.38
N GLY A 53 -13.76 2.50 11.55
CA GLY A 53 -13.66 1.12 12.00
C GLY A 53 -13.83 0.06 10.89
N VAL A 54 -14.14 0.48 9.66
CA VAL A 54 -14.25 -0.46 8.52
C VAL A 54 -12.86 -0.89 8.09
N THR A 55 -12.69 -2.19 7.88
CA THR A 55 -11.44 -2.78 7.39
C THR A 55 -11.52 -3.02 5.88
N GLU A 56 -10.47 -2.64 5.17
CA GLU A 56 -10.32 -2.90 3.73
C GLU A 56 -8.91 -3.42 3.42
N PRO A 57 -8.72 -4.17 2.31
CA PRO A 57 -7.39 -4.57 1.87
C PRO A 57 -6.52 -3.34 1.57
N PHE A 58 -5.21 -3.45 1.87
CA PHE A 58 -4.23 -2.45 1.47
C PHE A 58 -4.18 -2.34 -0.07
N ASP A 59 -4.18 -1.11 -0.57
CA ASP A 59 -4.19 -0.80 -2.00
C ASP A 59 -3.20 0.32 -2.33
N ARG A 60 -2.14 -0.02 -3.07
CA ARG A 60 -1.12 0.93 -3.55
C ARG A 60 -1.72 2.09 -4.34
N SER A 61 -2.77 1.84 -5.10
CA SER A 61 -3.40 2.87 -5.94
C SER A 61 -3.98 4.01 -5.11
N LYS A 62 -4.46 3.70 -3.90
CA LYS A 62 -4.96 4.72 -2.96
C LYS A 62 -3.85 5.59 -2.40
N ILE A 63 -2.67 5.00 -2.15
CA ILE A 63 -1.49 5.77 -1.73
C ILE A 63 -1.08 6.71 -2.85
N ALA A 64 -0.87 6.19 -4.07
CA ALA A 64 -0.51 7.01 -5.21
C ALA A 64 -1.52 8.13 -5.46
N ALA A 65 -2.82 7.86 -5.35
CA ALA A 65 -3.87 8.87 -5.52
C ALA A 65 -3.84 9.95 -4.42
N GLY A 66 -3.57 9.57 -3.17
CA GLY A 66 -3.43 10.51 -2.06
C GLY A 66 -2.22 11.42 -2.21
N VAL A 67 -1.06 10.85 -2.54
CA VAL A 67 0.19 11.59 -2.74
C VAL A 67 0.13 12.47 -4.00
N ARG A 68 -0.52 12.03 -5.07
CA ARG A 68 -0.69 12.81 -6.31
C ARG A 68 -1.32 14.17 -6.04
N LYS A 69 -2.29 14.25 -5.12
CA LYS A 69 -2.90 15.54 -4.75
C LYS A 69 -1.90 16.49 -4.12
N ALA A 70 -1.00 16.00 -3.28
CA ALA A 70 0.05 16.80 -2.67
C ALA A 70 1.13 17.22 -3.68
N CYS A 71 1.37 16.39 -4.70
CA CYS A 71 2.34 16.64 -5.77
C CYS A 71 1.80 17.52 -6.90
N GLN A 72 0.58 18.02 -6.83
CA GLN A 72 -0.01 18.85 -7.89
C GLN A 72 0.85 20.09 -8.18
N GLY A 73 1.26 20.27 -9.45
CA GLY A 73 2.15 21.34 -9.88
C GLY A 73 3.64 21.12 -9.51
N ARG A 74 4.00 19.92 -9.09
CA ARG A 74 5.39 19.52 -8.84
C ARG A 74 5.92 18.61 -9.95
N PRO A 75 7.26 18.59 -10.19
CA PRO A 75 7.88 17.73 -11.22
C PRO A 75 8.00 16.28 -10.72
N VAL A 76 6.87 15.66 -10.35
CA VAL A 76 6.75 14.29 -9.87
C VAL A 76 5.90 13.52 -10.85
N GLY A 77 6.47 12.48 -11.46
CA GLY A 77 5.81 11.65 -12.46
C GLY A 77 5.03 10.47 -11.86
N GLU A 78 4.24 9.80 -12.70
CA GLU A 78 3.49 8.60 -12.28
C GLU A 78 4.41 7.45 -11.84
N ASP A 79 5.58 7.30 -12.46
CA ASP A 79 6.57 6.30 -12.06
C ASP A 79 7.13 6.56 -10.66
N ASP A 80 7.34 7.83 -10.31
CA ASP A 80 7.80 8.22 -8.97
C ASP A 80 6.74 7.91 -7.91
N LEU A 81 5.47 8.18 -8.22
CA LEU A 81 4.34 7.85 -7.36
C LEU A 81 4.19 6.33 -7.18
N ALA A 82 4.40 5.55 -8.24
CA ALA A 82 4.34 4.10 -8.17
C ALA A 82 5.47 3.52 -7.30
N LYS A 83 6.70 4.03 -7.45
CA LYS A 83 7.86 3.65 -6.63
C LYS A 83 7.62 4.00 -5.16
N LEU A 84 7.14 5.21 -4.87
CA LEU A 84 6.82 5.63 -3.52
C LEU A 84 5.76 4.72 -2.90
N ALA A 85 4.69 4.40 -3.63
CA ALA A 85 3.64 3.51 -3.12
C ALA A 85 4.15 2.09 -2.86
N GLN A 86 5.10 1.60 -3.66
CA GLN A 86 5.77 0.33 -3.43
C GLN A 86 6.65 0.39 -2.18
N GLU A 87 7.48 1.41 -2.02
CA GLU A 87 8.33 1.60 -0.83
C GLU A 87 7.49 1.65 0.45
N VAL A 88 6.38 2.37 0.44
CA VAL A 88 5.45 2.43 1.57
C VAL A 88 4.88 1.05 1.91
N GLU A 89 4.48 0.26 0.91
CA GLU A 89 4.03 -1.11 1.15
C GLU A 89 5.11 -1.98 1.77
N GLU A 90 6.34 -1.89 1.28
CA GLU A 90 7.48 -2.65 1.81
C GLU A 90 7.76 -2.28 3.27
N LEU A 91 7.75 -0.98 3.61
CA LEU A 91 7.89 -0.49 4.99
C LEU A 91 6.78 -1.01 5.91
N ILE A 92 5.53 -1.04 5.42
CA ILE A 92 4.40 -1.58 6.20
C ILE A 92 4.54 -3.09 6.38
N ARG A 93 4.91 -3.83 5.33
CA ARG A 93 5.14 -5.28 5.41
C ARG A 93 6.27 -5.65 6.37
N ALA A 94 7.33 -4.85 6.40
CA ALA A 94 8.46 -5.05 7.31
C ALA A 94 8.09 -4.97 8.79
N ARG A 95 6.95 -4.31 9.13
CA ARG A 95 6.42 -4.29 10.52
C ARG A 95 5.82 -5.62 10.95
N GLY A 96 5.54 -6.55 10.03
CA GLY A 96 4.98 -7.87 10.33
C GLY A 96 3.54 -7.85 10.87
N LEU A 97 2.80 -6.77 10.66
CA LEU A 97 1.43 -6.61 11.12
C LEU A 97 0.43 -7.12 10.08
N ALA A 98 -0.60 -7.84 10.52
CA ALA A 98 -1.72 -8.25 9.67
C ALA A 98 -2.68 -7.10 9.39
N GLU A 99 -2.77 -6.15 10.31
CA GLU A 99 -3.65 -4.97 10.24
C GLU A 99 -2.88 -3.70 10.62
N ILE A 100 -3.20 -2.59 9.96
CA ILE A 100 -2.61 -1.27 10.21
C ILE A 100 -3.70 -0.19 10.14
N ASN A 101 -3.62 0.82 10.98
CA ASN A 101 -4.53 1.96 10.92
C ASN A 101 -4.23 2.86 9.70
N ALA A 102 -5.27 3.39 9.06
CA ALA A 102 -5.12 4.31 7.93
C ALA A 102 -4.28 5.55 8.27
N HIS A 103 -4.32 6.02 9.52
CA HIS A 103 -3.48 7.11 10.00
C HIS A 103 -1.99 6.73 9.99
N GLU A 104 -1.64 5.53 10.45
CA GLU A 104 -0.27 5.03 10.43
C GLU A 104 0.28 4.82 9.02
N VAL A 105 -0.60 4.40 8.08
CA VAL A 105 -0.25 4.37 6.65
C VAL A 105 0.14 5.77 6.18
N GLY A 106 -0.64 6.79 6.52
CA GLY A 106 -0.33 8.17 6.19
C GLY A 106 1.00 8.66 6.77
N LEU A 107 1.29 8.33 8.03
CA LEU A 107 2.57 8.64 8.66
C LEU A 107 3.75 7.94 7.98
N THR A 108 3.55 6.69 7.52
CA THR A 108 4.58 5.94 6.80
C THR A 108 4.92 6.57 5.43
N ILE A 109 3.98 7.30 4.82
CA ILE A 109 4.20 8.01 3.55
C ILE A 109 5.16 9.20 3.72
N LEU A 110 5.20 9.82 4.90
CA LEU A 110 5.93 11.09 5.12
C LEU A 110 7.41 10.99 4.80
N GLU A 111 8.08 9.93 5.25
CA GLU A 111 9.52 9.77 5.03
C GLU A 111 9.87 9.59 3.54
N PRO A 112 9.29 8.64 2.77
CA PRO A 112 9.52 8.55 1.33
C PRO A 112 9.17 9.83 0.58
N LEU A 113 8.10 10.50 0.96
CA LEU A 113 7.66 11.73 0.32
C LEU A 113 8.61 12.91 0.57
N SER A 114 9.22 13.01 1.75
CA SER A 114 10.21 14.03 2.07
C SER A 114 11.46 13.94 1.19
N LYS A 115 11.86 12.72 0.83
CA LYS A 115 12.98 12.45 -0.09
C LYS A 115 12.62 12.76 -1.54
N LEU A 116 11.35 12.56 -1.92
CA LEU A 116 10.87 12.79 -3.28
C LEU A 116 10.67 14.28 -3.57
N ASP A 117 9.87 14.98 -2.75
CA ASP A 117 9.58 16.42 -2.94
C ASP A 117 9.19 17.09 -1.61
N ALA A 118 10.00 18.07 -1.19
CA ALA A 118 9.81 18.76 0.08
C ALA A 118 8.50 19.57 0.16
N VAL A 119 8.04 20.15 -0.96
CA VAL A 119 6.80 20.94 -0.98
C VAL A 119 5.59 20.00 -0.91
N ALA A 120 5.61 18.88 -1.63
CA ALA A 120 4.59 17.87 -1.53
C ALA A 120 4.52 17.26 -0.13
N TYR A 121 5.68 17.04 0.51
CA TYR A 121 5.76 16.62 1.91
C TYR A 121 5.03 17.58 2.83
N LEU A 122 5.31 18.89 2.77
CA LEU A 122 4.68 19.90 3.63
C LEU A 122 3.16 19.93 3.44
N ARG A 123 2.68 19.84 2.20
CA ARG A 123 1.24 19.79 1.89
C ARG A 123 0.59 18.54 2.47
N PHE A 124 1.23 17.39 2.36
CA PHE A 124 0.72 16.13 2.87
C PHE A 124 0.76 16.09 4.40
N ALA A 125 1.88 16.48 5.00
CA ALA A 125 2.09 16.53 6.44
C ALA A 125 1.09 17.46 7.12
N SER A 126 0.80 18.63 6.54
CA SER A 126 -0.15 19.58 7.10
C SER A 126 -1.54 19.00 7.35
N VAL A 127 -1.96 18.06 6.49
CA VAL A 127 -3.26 17.38 6.61
C VAL A 127 -3.18 16.20 7.59
N TYR A 128 -2.14 15.38 7.49
CA TYR A 128 -2.03 14.15 8.31
C TYR A 128 -1.57 14.41 9.74
N GLN A 129 -0.74 15.41 9.96
CA GLN A 129 -0.29 15.85 11.29
C GLN A 129 -1.16 16.97 11.85
N ALA A 130 -2.22 17.36 11.12
CA ALA A 130 -3.20 18.36 11.53
C ALA A 130 -2.54 19.68 11.99
N PHE A 131 -1.72 20.29 11.13
CA PHE A 131 -1.08 21.58 11.43
C PHE A 131 -2.16 22.65 11.73
N GLU A 132 -2.02 23.35 12.83
CA GLU A 132 -2.99 24.33 13.30
C GLU A 132 -2.50 25.78 13.18
N ASN A 133 -1.17 25.98 13.12
CA ASN A 133 -0.55 27.28 13.13
C ASN A 133 0.70 27.33 12.22
N LEU A 134 1.34 28.51 12.13
CA LEU A 134 2.54 28.70 11.31
C LEU A 134 3.76 28.02 11.91
N GLU A 135 3.83 27.91 13.22
CA GLU A 135 4.91 27.27 13.96
C GLU A 135 5.04 25.80 13.59
N ASP A 136 3.93 25.09 13.34
CA ASP A 136 3.93 23.69 12.87
C ASP A 136 4.64 23.54 11.51
N PHE A 137 4.43 24.52 10.60
CA PHE A 137 5.14 24.57 9.33
C PHE A 137 6.61 24.89 9.50
N GLU A 138 6.96 25.81 10.40
CA GLU A 138 8.35 26.17 10.67
C GLU A 138 9.15 24.99 11.20
N GLU A 139 8.57 24.21 12.13
CA GLU A 139 9.17 22.98 12.63
C GLU A 139 9.37 21.94 11.53
N ALA A 140 8.35 21.71 10.69
CA ALA A 140 8.44 20.76 9.60
C ALA A 140 9.52 21.18 8.57
N ILE A 141 9.64 22.48 8.28
CA ILE A 141 10.69 23.02 7.41
C ILE A 141 12.07 22.86 8.04
N ALA A 142 12.21 23.11 9.35
CA ALA A 142 13.47 22.94 10.05
C ALA A 142 13.95 21.48 9.96
N ARG A 143 13.10 20.51 10.25
CA ARG A 143 13.41 19.07 10.10
C ARG A 143 13.86 18.70 8.69
N LEU A 144 13.13 19.16 7.66
CA LEU A 144 13.52 18.92 6.27
C LEU A 144 14.88 19.48 5.89
N ARG A 145 15.28 20.63 6.49
CA ARG A 145 16.61 21.22 6.26
C ARG A 145 17.71 20.43 6.94
N GLU A 146 17.47 19.94 8.17
CA GLU A 146 18.41 19.10 8.90
C GLU A 146 18.66 17.78 8.19
N ASP A 147 17.61 17.10 7.72
CA ASP A 147 17.71 15.83 6.99
C ASP A 147 18.50 15.96 5.68
N ARG A 148 18.43 17.12 5.02
CA ARG A 148 19.20 17.40 3.79
C ARG A 148 20.68 17.71 4.03
N ILE A 149 21.03 18.19 5.22
CA ILE A 149 22.42 18.48 5.60
C ILE A 149 23.13 17.18 6.03
N ALA A 150 22.37 16.19 6.51
CA ALA A 150 22.87 14.89 6.98
C ALA A 150 23.11 13.87 5.86
N GLN A 151 22.71 14.15 4.61
CA GLN A 151 22.92 13.33 3.40
C GLN A 151 24.07 13.88 2.55
#